data_e2777adb38ad5fbebd2a800ccf0ae527
#
_entry.id   e2777adb38ad5fbebd2a800ccf0ae527
#
_cell.length_a   1.000
_cell.length_b   1.000
_cell.length_c   1.000
_cell.angle_alpha   90.00
_cell.angle_beta   90.00
_cell.angle_gamma   90.00
#
_symmetry.space_group_name_H-M   'P 1'
#
loop_
_entity.id
_entity.type
_entity.pdbx_description
1 polymer ?
#
loop_
_entity_poly.entity_id
_entity_poly.type
_entity_poly.pdbx_seq_one_letter_code
_entity_poly.pdbx_strand_id
1 'polypeptide(L)'
;MAKIQDKYEVLYIVDPRKTEEETAAIIEKFKTLIEENATIDEVEDWGKRHLAYEIDYQTEGYYELVKFTAAPEFPAELKRILSITEGILRYIVVKTEG
;
A
#
# COMPACT_ATOMS: atom_id res chain seq x y z
N MET A 1 9.50 16.50 23.20
CA MET A 1 9.72 15.06 23.29
C MET A 1 9.58 14.43 21.91
N ALA A 2 10.56 13.65 21.50
CA ALA A 2 10.52 13.04 20.19
C ALA A 2 9.47 11.92 20.16
N LYS A 3 8.72 11.86 19.07
CA LYS A 3 7.78 10.75 18.87
C LYS A 3 8.54 9.49 18.53
N ILE A 4 8.05 8.38 19.05
CA ILE A 4 8.58 7.07 18.69
C ILE A 4 8.12 6.78 17.27
N GLN A 5 9.05 6.40 16.42
CA GLN A 5 8.75 6.01 15.06
C GLN A 5 9.34 4.65 14.78
N ASP A 6 8.63 3.87 14.01
CA ASP A 6 9.05 2.53 13.62
C ASP A 6 9.02 2.39 12.11
N LYS A 7 9.68 1.36 11.62
CA LYS A 7 9.71 1.07 10.20
C LYS A 7 8.63 0.05 9.86
N TYR A 8 7.91 0.36 8.79
CA TYR A 8 6.81 -0.47 8.31
C TYR A 8 6.94 -0.65 6.81
N GLU A 9 6.20 -1.63 6.30
CA GLU A 9 6.01 -1.71 4.87
C GLU A 9 4.57 -2.07 4.57
N VAL A 10 4.07 -1.50 3.48
CA VAL A 10 2.75 -1.81 2.98
C VAL A 10 2.89 -2.40 1.59
N LEU A 11 2.25 -3.55 1.40
CA LEU A 11 2.12 -4.16 0.07
C LEU A 11 0.65 -4.16 -0.25
N TYR A 12 0.27 -3.55 -1.36
CA TYR A 12 -1.12 -3.58 -1.77
C TYR A 12 -1.22 -3.98 -3.24
N ILE A 13 -2.37 -4.56 -3.58
CA ILE A 13 -2.62 -5.10 -4.90
C ILE A 13 -3.80 -4.35 -5.49
N VAL A 14 -3.56 -3.71 -6.63
CA VAL A 14 -4.60 -2.97 -7.34
C VAL A 14 -5.28 -3.91 -8.33
N ASP A 15 -6.60 -3.78 -8.44
CA ASP A 15 -7.42 -4.57 -9.36
C ASP A 15 -6.93 -4.37 -10.81
N PRO A 16 -6.59 -5.45 -11.52
CA PRO A 16 -6.08 -5.35 -12.89
C PRO A 16 -7.13 -4.88 -13.90
N ARG A 17 -8.41 -4.83 -13.49
CA ARG A 17 -9.48 -4.31 -14.35
C ARG A 17 -9.48 -2.78 -14.42
N LYS A 18 -8.74 -2.12 -13.52
CA LYS A 18 -8.60 -0.67 -13.55
C LYS A 18 -7.72 -0.26 -14.72
N THR A 19 -8.02 0.92 -15.29
CA THR A 19 -7.19 1.46 -16.38
C THR A 19 -5.84 1.88 -15.81
N GLU A 20 -4.89 2.14 -16.70
CA GLU A 20 -3.57 2.63 -16.28
C GLU A 20 -3.70 3.95 -15.52
N GLU A 21 -4.60 4.83 -15.98
CA GLU A 21 -4.83 6.12 -15.33
C GLU A 21 -5.41 5.94 -13.94
N GLU A 22 -6.36 5.03 -13.78
CA GLU A 22 -6.97 4.75 -12.49
C GLU A 22 -5.95 4.13 -11.53
N THR A 23 -5.13 3.21 -12.04
CA THR A 23 -4.08 2.59 -11.24
C THR A 23 -3.07 3.62 -10.78
N ALA A 24 -2.63 4.48 -11.68
CA ALA A 24 -1.68 5.55 -11.35
C ALA A 24 -2.26 6.50 -10.31
N ALA A 25 -3.54 6.81 -10.41
CA ALA A 25 -4.21 7.69 -9.45
C ALA A 25 -4.27 7.06 -8.06
N ILE A 26 -4.52 5.76 -7.98
CA ILE A 26 -4.55 5.04 -6.71
C ILE A 26 -3.15 5.03 -6.08
N ILE A 27 -2.14 4.72 -6.85
CA ILE A 27 -0.75 4.70 -6.38
C ILE A 27 -0.35 6.09 -5.87
N GLU A 28 -0.66 7.14 -6.61
CA GLU A 28 -0.33 8.50 -6.23
C GLU A 28 -1.07 8.91 -4.96
N LYS A 29 -2.33 8.51 -4.83
CA LYS A 29 -3.13 8.78 -3.63
C LYS A 29 -2.45 8.23 -2.39
N PHE A 30 -2.01 6.98 -2.42
CA PHE A 30 -1.38 6.37 -1.26
C PHE A 30 0.03 6.89 -1.03
N LYS A 31 0.76 7.19 -2.09
CA LYS A 31 2.07 7.81 -1.95
C LYS A 31 1.96 9.16 -1.23
N THR A 32 1.03 9.99 -1.65
CA THR A 32 0.80 11.30 -1.04
C THR A 32 0.36 11.15 0.41
N LEU A 33 -0.57 10.22 0.68
CA LEU A 33 -1.04 9.97 2.04
C LEU A 33 0.11 9.57 2.95
N ILE A 34 0.97 8.69 2.49
CA ILE A 34 2.11 8.24 3.29
C ILE A 34 3.10 9.38 3.48
N GLU A 35 3.39 10.15 2.43
CA GLU A 35 4.32 11.29 2.53
C GLU A 35 3.85 12.33 3.53
N GLU A 36 2.55 12.55 3.63
CA GLU A 36 1.99 13.55 4.54
C GLU A 36 2.05 13.12 6.01
N ASN A 37 2.12 11.83 6.26
CA ASN A 37 2.04 11.29 7.62
C ASN A 37 3.27 10.50 8.05
N ALA A 38 4.21 10.31 7.15
CA ALA A 38 5.36 9.44 7.40
C ALA A 38 6.51 9.86 6.50
N THR A 39 7.63 9.16 6.65
CA THR A 39 8.78 9.33 5.76
C THR A 39 8.84 8.09 4.88
N ILE A 40 8.78 8.28 3.57
CA ILE A 40 8.94 7.17 2.63
C ILE A 40 10.42 6.83 2.52
N ASP A 41 10.76 5.58 2.81
CA ASP A 41 12.13 5.11 2.73
C ASP A 41 12.42 4.48 1.36
N GLU A 42 11.45 3.76 0.82
CA GLU A 42 11.61 3.08 -0.47
C GLU A 42 10.25 2.78 -1.08
N VAL A 43 10.17 2.89 -2.40
CA VAL A 43 8.98 2.52 -3.17
C VAL A 43 9.41 1.51 -4.21
N GLU A 44 8.72 0.36 -4.27
CA GLU A 44 8.97 -0.67 -5.28
C GLU A 44 7.70 -0.92 -6.06
N ASP A 45 7.76 -0.70 -7.34
CA ASP A 45 6.65 -0.97 -8.25
C ASP A 45 6.90 -2.33 -8.89
N TRP A 46 6.19 -3.35 -8.40
CA TRP A 46 6.40 -4.72 -8.88
C TRP A 46 5.64 -5.01 -10.16
N GLY A 47 4.72 -4.13 -10.54
CA GLY A 47 3.94 -4.32 -11.75
C GLY A 47 2.89 -5.42 -11.61
N LYS A 48 2.38 -5.86 -12.76
CA LYS A 48 1.34 -6.88 -12.80
C LYS A 48 1.96 -8.26 -12.55
N ARG A 49 1.41 -8.99 -11.62
CA ARG A 49 1.89 -10.32 -11.25
C ARG A 49 0.73 -11.27 -11.02
N HIS A 50 1.02 -12.56 -11.15
CA HIS A 50 0.04 -13.59 -10.82
C HIS A 50 -0.17 -13.65 -9.32
N LEU A 51 -1.42 -13.80 -8.92
CA LEU A 51 -1.78 -13.98 -7.52
C LEU A 51 -1.52 -15.44 -7.14
N ALA A 52 -1.19 -15.66 -5.85
CA ALA A 52 -1.01 -17.01 -5.33
C ALA A 52 -2.32 -17.80 -5.41
N TYR A 53 -3.45 -17.10 -5.32
CA TYR A 53 -4.78 -17.68 -5.48
C TYR A 53 -5.69 -16.57 -5.99
N GLU A 54 -6.84 -17.00 -6.53
CA GLU A 54 -7.82 -16.09 -7.11
C GLU A 54 -8.42 -15.20 -6.04
N ILE A 55 -8.50 -13.89 -6.32
CA ILE A 55 -9.15 -12.91 -5.45
C ILE A 55 -10.19 -12.21 -6.29
N ASP A 56 -11.46 -12.27 -5.88
CA ASP A 56 -12.56 -11.63 -6.60
C ASP A 56 -12.55 -11.98 -8.08
N TYR A 57 -12.33 -13.28 -8.36
CA TYR A 57 -12.25 -13.86 -9.71
C TYR A 57 -11.07 -13.32 -10.54
N GLN A 58 -10.11 -12.66 -9.90
CA GLN A 58 -8.91 -12.18 -10.57
C GLN A 58 -7.74 -13.08 -10.27
N THR A 59 -6.96 -13.42 -11.29
CA THR A 59 -5.78 -14.27 -11.16
C THR A 59 -4.50 -13.45 -11.18
N GLU A 60 -4.61 -12.16 -11.49
CA GLU A 60 -3.48 -11.23 -11.52
C GLU A 60 -3.80 -9.98 -10.74
N GLY A 61 -2.78 -9.23 -10.38
CA GLY A 61 -2.94 -7.96 -9.73
C GLY A 61 -1.73 -7.08 -9.94
N TYR A 62 -1.91 -5.79 -9.74
CA TYR A 62 -0.82 -4.83 -9.85
C TYR A 62 -0.26 -4.60 -8.45
N TYR A 63 0.99 -4.97 -8.23
CA TYR A 63 1.62 -4.94 -6.90
C TYR A 63 2.43 -3.67 -6.69
N GLU A 64 2.25 -3.06 -5.53
CA GLU A 64 3.02 -1.88 -5.12
C GLU A 64 3.47 -2.06 -3.68
N LEU A 65 4.77 -1.88 -3.45
CA LEU A 65 5.36 -1.97 -2.12
C LEU A 65 5.93 -0.62 -1.71
N VAL A 66 5.59 -0.16 -0.51
CA VAL A 66 6.15 1.08 0.03
C VAL A 66 6.71 0.80 1.41
N LYS A 67 7.97 1.14 1.62
CA LYS A 67 8.60 1.08 2.94
C LYS A 67 8.63 2.48 3.52
N PHE A 68 8.21 2.61 4.76
CA PHE A 68 8.10 3.93 5.37
C PHE A 68 8.37 3.87 6.88
N THR A 69 8.72 5.04 7.43
CA THR A 69 8.93 5.22 8.86
C THR A 69 7.84 6.14 9.38
N ALA A 70 7.13 5.71 10.41
CA ALA A 70 5.96 6.45 10.90
C ALA A 70 5.73 6.23 12.38
N ALA A 71 4.91 7.12 12.95
CA ALA A 71 4.40 6.94 14.30
C ALA A 71 3.48 5.71 14.34
N PRO A 72 3.40 5.01 15.49
CA PRO A 72 2.67 3.73 15.58
C PRO A 72 1.19 3.79 15.22
N GLU A 73 0.56 4.93 15.33
CA GLU A 73 -0.86 5.08 15.01
C GLU A 73 -1.15 5.17 13.52
N PHE A 74 -0.16 5.50 12.70
CA PHE A 74 -0.38 5.67 11.25
C PHE A 74 -0.72 4.37 10.52
N PRO A 75 -0.06 3.24 10.80
CA PRO A 75 -0.40 2.00 10.09
C PRO A 75 -1.87 1.60 10.19
N ALA A 76 -2.50 1.84 11.35
CA ALA A 76 -3.93 1.54 11.52
C ALA A 76 -4.79 2.44 10.62
N GLU A 77 -4.44 3.72 10.53
CA GLU A 77 -5.15 4.66 9.66
C GLU A 77 -4.96 4.29 8.20
N LEU A 78 -3.75 3.90 7.82
CA LEU A 78 -3.46 3.47 6.46
C LEU A 78 -4.29 2.24 6.09
N LYS A 79 -4.38 1.25 6.98
CA LYS A 79 -5.21 0.07 6.76
C LYS A 79 -6.67 0.43 6.57
N ARG A 80 -7.15 1.36 7.38
CA ARG A 80 -8.54 1.80 7.29
C ARG A 80 -8.84 2.39 5.91
N ILE A 81 -7.94 3.25 5.43
CA ILE A 81 -8.13 3.89 4.13
C ILE A 81 -8.01 2.87 3.00
N LEU A 82 -7.06 1.94 3.10
CA LEU A 82 -6.94 0.87 2.11
C LEU A 82 -8.20 0.03 2.04
N SER A 83 -8.80 -0.27 3.19
CA SER A 83 -9.99 -1.13 3.25
C SER A 83 -11.23 -0.51 2.60
N ILE A 84 -11.29 0.82 2.54
CA ILE A 84 -12.44 1.53 1.95
C ILE A 84 -12.15 2.06 0.55
N THR A 85 -10.97 1.84 0.02
CA THR A 85 -10.60 2.34 -1.30
C THR A 85 -11.00 1.33 -2.38
N GLU A 86 -11.85 1.79 -3.29
CA GLU A 86 -12.24 0.98 -4.43
C GLU A 86 -11.02 0.73 -5.33
N GLY A 87 -10.88 -0.49 -5.81
CA GLY A 87 -9.78 -0.86 -6.66
C GLY A 87 -8.63 -1.56 -5.95
N ILE A 88 -8.69 -1.64 -4.63
CA ILE A 88 -7.69 -2.40 -3.86
C ILE A 88 -8.23 -3.81 -3.64
N LEU A 89 -7.56 -4.81 -4.21
CA LEU A 89 -7.95 -6.21 -4.02
C LEU A 89 -7.51 -6.74 -2.67
N ARG A 90 -6.31 -6.37 -2.27
CA ARG A 90 -5.75 -6.86 -1.03
C ARG A 90 -4.65 -5.93 -0.55
N TYR A 91 -4.40 -5.93 0.75
CA TYR A 91 -3.31 -5.16 1.32
C TYR A 91 -2.77 -5.84 2.56
N ILE A 92 -1.49 -5.59 2.85
CA ILE A 92 -0.82 -6.06 4.05
C ILE A 92 0.05 -4.91 4.55
N VAL A 93 -0.06 -4.59 5.84
CA VAL A 93 0.82 -3.61 6.47
C VAL A 93 1.51 -4.30 7.62
N VAL A 94 2.83 -4.31 7.62
CA VAL A 94 3.61 -4.99 8.63
C VAL A 94 4.71 -4.09 9.19
N LYS A 95 5.10 -4.36 10.42
CA LYS A 95 6.24 -3.70 11.05
C LYS A 95 7.48 -4.49 10.67
N THR A 96 8.48 -3.82 10.07
CA THR A 96 9.67 -4.51 9.56
C THR A 96 10.80 -4.57 10.56
N GLU A 97 10.79 -3.70 11.55
CA GLU A 97 11.83 -3.68 12.57
C GLU A 97 11.22 -3.56 13.94
N GLY A 98 11.73 -4.35 14.82
CA GLY A 98 11.30 -4.37 16.22
C GLY A 98 11.86 -3.21 17.01
#